data_bc33bcefbf48f1edaf2e3e91efb2b281
#
_entry.id   bc33bcefbf48f1edaf2e3e91efb2b281
#
_cell.length_a   1.000
_cell.length_b   1.000
_cell.length_c   1.000
_cell.angle_alpha   90.00
_cell.angle_beta   90.00
_cell.angle_gamma   90.00
#
_symmetry.space_group_name_H-M   'P 1'
#
loop_
_entity.id
_entity.type
_entity.pdbx_description
1 polymer ?
#
loop_
_entity_poly.entity_id
_entity_poly.type
_entity_poly.pdbx_seq_one_letter_code
_entity_poly.pdbx_strand_id
1 'polypeptide(L)'
;MKLNNFIKRALTGILFVALLVGGILYNPLSFALLFALVAGLAVNEFSVLINNSGRAVINRSISVVAGVYLFFAVFGFSNGISGAEIFVPYLLTLIYLLIAELYLRQPDPVSDWAYTMMSQLYVALPFALLNVLYCYPIEVVDGDSVSVATSPILPLSLFIFLWASDSGAYMVGSLIGKHRLFERISPKKSWEGSIGGGVLAVLASWCLWCFFPIMPLWQWIGMALVVVVFGTWGDLVESLMKRQLGIKDSGNILPGHGGILDRFDSSMLAIPAVVVYLYTLSLI
;
A
#
# COMPACT_ATOMS: atom_id res chain seq x y z
N MET A 1 -12.60 -29.30 13.34
CA MET A 1 -12.87 -28.18 12.40
C MET A 1 -12.11 -26.90 12.73
N LYS A 2 -12.05 -26.40 13.97
CA LYS A 2 -11.37 -25.13 14.34
C LYS A 2 -9.83 -25.16 14.13
N LEU A 3 -9.16 -26.27 14.46
CA LEU A 3 -7.70 -26.41 14.32
C LEU A 3 -7.24 -26.37 12.85
N ASN A 4 -8.00 -26.98 11.95
CA ASN A 4 -7.69 -26.99 10.52
C ASN A 4 -7.81 -25.59 9.89
N ASN A 5 -8.75 -24.75 10.35
CA ASN A 5 -8.88 -23.35 9.91
C ASN A 5 -7.76 -22.46 10.45
N PHE A 6 -7.30 -22.68 11.69
CA PHE A 6 -6.17 -21.97 12.25
C PHE A 6 -4.88 -22.27 11.48
N ILE A 7 -4.59 -23.57 11.22
CA ILE A 7 -3.40 -23.97 10.46
C ILE A 7 -3.43 -23.41 9.04
N LYS A 8 -4.58 -23.44 8.35
CA LYS A 8 -4.73 -22.84 7.01
C LYS A 8 -4.42 -21.36 7.03
N ARG A 9 -4.94 -20.62 8.00
CA ARG A 9 -4.67 -19.17 8.15
C ARG A 9 -3.19 -18.92 8.42
N ALA A 10 -2.58 -19.63 9.35
CA ALA A 10 -1.15 -19.47 9.65
C ALA A 10 -0.28 -19.74 8.42
N LEU A 11 -0.53 -20.83 7.69
CA LEU A 11 0.21 -21.18 6.47
C LEU A 11 0.04 -20.12 5.38
N THR A 12 -1.17 -19.63 5.13
CA THR A 12 -1.43 -18.59 4.14
C THR A 12 -0.72 -17.28 4.51
N GLY A 13 -0.72 -16.90 5.81
CA GLY A 13 -0.03 -15.71 6.30
C GLY A 13 1.49 -15.83 6.15
N ILE A 14 2.08 -16.98 6.52
CA ILE A 14 3.52 -17.24 6.37
C ILE A 14 3.91 -17.18 4.87
N LEU A 15 3.14 -17.83 4.01
CA LEU A 15 3.39 -17.83 2.56
C LEU A 15 3.29 -16.42 1.98
N PHE A 16 2.29 -15.63 2.41
CA PHE A 16 2.13 -14.24 1.98
C PHE A 16 3.35 -13.39 2.35
N VAL A 17 3.79 -13.47 3.62
CA VAL A 17 4.98 -12.74 4.09
C VAL A 17 6.23 -13.21 3.35
N ALA A 18 6.41 -14.52 3.17
CA ALA A 18 7.56 -15.09 2.45
C ALA A 18 7.61 -14.64 0.99
N LEU A 19 6.46 -14.64 0.29
CA LEU A 19 6.36 -14.13 -1.08
C LEU A 19 6.66 -12.64 -1.16
N LEU A 20 6.16 -11.85 -0.20
CA LEU A 20 6.39 -10.40 -0.18
C LEU A 20 7.86 -10.09 0.10
N VAL A 21 8.45 -10.67 1.14
CA VAL A 21 9.86 -10.48 1.48
C VAL A 21 10.78 -11.00 0.37
N GLY A 22 10.51 -12.20 -0.14
CA GLY A 22 11.29 -12.79 -1.24
C GLY A 22 11.19 -11.96 -2.52
N GLY A 23 9.98 -11.50 -2.89
CA GLY A 23 9.78 -10.64 -4.06
C GLY A 23 10.49 -9.29 -3.96
N ILE A 24 10.57 -8.71 -2.76
CA ILE A 24 11.28 -7.45 -2.54
C ILE A 24 12.80 -7.64 -2.58
N LEU A 25 13.32 -8.70 -1.94
CA LEU A 25 14.77 -8.85 -1.72
C LEU A 25 15.51 -9.57 -2.85
N TYR A 26 14.82 -10.39 -3.65
CA TYR A 26 15.49 -11.25 -4.63
C TYR A 26 16.17 -10.45 -5.75
N ASN A 27 15.39 -9.61 -6.47
CA ASN A 27 15.92 -8.67 -7.48
C ASN A 27 14.87 -7.64 -7.90
N PRO A 28 15.24 -6.57 -8.66
CA PRO A 28 14.30 -5.54 -9.12
C PRO A 28 13.14 -6.09 -9.97
N LEU A 29 13.37 -7.12 -10.76
CA LEU A 29 12.35 -7.71 -11.61
C LEU A 29 11.31 -8.49 -10.80
N SER A 30 11.75 -9.26 -9.77
CA SER A 30 10.83 -9.98 -8.88
C SER A 30 9.95 -9.01 -8.11
N PHE A 31 10.52 -7.90 -7.63
CA PHE A 31 9.77 -6.81 -7.01
C PHE A 31 8.74 -6.23 -7.98
N ALA A 32 9.16 -5.88 -9.20
CA ALA A 32 8.28 -5.30 -10.20
C ALA A 32 7.12 -6.23 -10.58
N LEU A 33 7.40 -7.50 -10.86
CA LEU A 33 6.37 -8.48 -11.21
C LEU A 33 5.39 -8.74 -10.06
N LEU A 34 5.90 -8.87 -8.83
CA LEU A 34 5.05 -9.08 -7.65
C LEU A 34 4.08 -7.92 -7.44
N PHE A 35 4.60 -6.69 -7.39
CA PHE A 35 3.74 -5.53 -7.08
C PHE A 35 2.90 -5.07 -8.26
N ALA A 36 3.31 -5.30 -9.50
CA ALA A 36 2.44 -5.13 -10.67
C ALA A 36 1.24 -6.09 -10.61
N LEU A 37 1.46 -7.35 -10.24
CA LEU A 37 0.39 -8.34 -10.03
C LEU A 37 -0.53 -7.90 -8.88
N VAL A 38 0.02 -7.48 -7.74
CA VAL A 38 -0.76 -7.00 -6.59
C VAL A 38 -1.58 -5.77 -6.98
N ALA A 39 -1.00 -4.79 -7.68
CA ALA A 39 -1.71 -3.61 -8.17
C ALA A 39 -2.88 -3.99 -9.09
N GLY A 40 -2.64 -4.87 -10.06
CA GLY A 40 -3.69 -5.36 -10.96
C GLY A 40 -4.81 -6.08 -10.23
N LEU A 41 -4.48 -6.96 -9.28
CA LEU A 41 -5.47 -7.67 -8.46
C LEU A 41 -6.25 -6.72 -7.55
N ALA A 42 -5.60 -5.74 -6.94
CA ALA A 42 -6.25 -4.75 -6.08
C ALA A 42 -7.23 -3.86 -6.86
N VAL A 43 -6.82 -3.33 -8.03
CA VAL A 43 -7.70 -2.56 -8.92
C VAL A 43 -8.87 -3.41 -9.41
N ASN A 44 -8.60 -4.67 -9.75
CA ASN A 44 -9.64 -5.62 -10.14
C ASN A 44 -10.64 -5.86 -9.02
N GLU A 45 -10.17 -6.12 -7.79
CA GLU A 45 -11.03 -6.36 -6.63
C GLU A 45 -11.87 -5.13 -6.30
N PHE A 46 -11.25 -3.93 -6.30
CA PHE A 46 -11.97 -2.66 -6.11
C PHE A 46 -13.07 -2.47 -7.16
N SER A 47 -12.74 -2.68 -8.45
CA SER A 47 -13.71 -2.52 -9.55
C SER A 47 -14.88 -3.49 -9.43
N VAL A 48 -14.62 -4.76 -9.10
CA VAL A 48 -15.67 -5.77 -8.85
C VAL A 48 -16.56 -5.36 -7.68
N LEU A 49 -15.96 -4.89 -6.61
CA LEU A 49 -16.66 -4.48 -5.40
C LEU A 49 -17.61 -3.30 -5.68
N ILE A 50 -17.15 -2.27 -6.38
CA ILE A 50 -17.96 -1.10 -6.74
C ILE A 50 -19.07 -1.49 -7.71
N ASN A 51 -18.77 -2.25 -8.77
CA ASN A 51 -19.75 -2.68 -9.76
C ASN A 51 -20.85 -3.55 -9.12
N ASN A 52 -20.48 -4.47 -8.23
CA ASN A 52 -21.44 -5.32 -7.51
C ASN A 52 -22.30 -4.55 -6.51
N SER A 53 -21.82 -3.42 -6.00
CA SER A 53 -22.61 -2.56 -5.10
C SER A 53 -23.70 -1.76 -5.81
N GLY A 54 -23.65 -1.69 -7.13
CA GLY A 54 -24.58 -0.89 -7.95
C GLY A 54 -24.38 0.62 -7.81
N ARG A 55 -23.29 1.09 -7.21
CA ARG A 55 -23.00 2.52 -7.02
C ARG A 55 -22.42 3.17 -8.26
N ALA A 56 -21.65 2.43 -9.03
CA ALA A 56 -21.02 2.89 -10.26
C ALA A 56 -20.66 1.70 -11.15
N VAL A 57 -20.41 1.99 -12.43
CA VAL A 57 -19.96 1.02 -13.43
C VAL A 57 -18.53 1.37 -13.86
N ILE A 58 -17.55 0.68 -13.30
CA ILE A 58 -16.13 0.83 -13.67
C ILE A 58 -15.82 -0.11 -14.82
N ASN A 59 -15.15 0.38 -15.86
CA ASN A 59 -14.58 -0.49 -16.89
C ASN A 59 -13.37 -1.25 -16.31
N ARG A 60 -13.66 -2.43 -15.76
CA ARG A 60 -12.73 -3.26 -15.02
C ARG A 60 -11.45 -3.56 -15.80
N SER A 61 -11.58 -4.02 -17.06
CA SER A 61 -10.42 -4.45 -17.85
C SER A 61 -9.47 -3.31 -18.15
N ILE A 62 -10.01 -2.16 -18.58
CA ILE A 62 -9.19 -0.99 -18.89
C ILE A 62 -8.56 -0.41 -17.63
N SER A 63 -9.32 -0.34 -16.52
CA SER A 63 -8.79 0.16 -15.24
C SER A 63 -7.65 -0.71 -14.69
N VAL A 64 -7.75 -2.04 -14.81
CA VAL A 64 -6.68 -2.96 -14.42
C VAL A 64 -5.44 -2.76 -15.29
N VAL A 65 -5.60 -2.71 -16.61
CA VAL A 65 -4.48 -2.49 -17.55
C VAL A 65 -3.83 -1.13 -17.27
N ALA A 66 -4.62 -0.07 -17.06
CA ALA A 66 -4.11 1.25 -16.72
C ALA A 66 -3.30 1.25 -15.40
N GLY A 67 -3.79 0.58 -14.35
CA GLY A 67 -3.11 0.49 -13.06
C GLY A 67 -1.79 -0.30 -13.14
N VAL A 68 -1.78 -1.42 -13.87
CA VAL A 68 -0.56 -2.20 -14.12
C VAL A 68 0.42 -1.40 -14.98
N TYR A 69 -0.08 -0.70 -16.01
CA TYR A 69 0.75 0.16 -16.83
C TYR A 69 1.38 1.30 -16.01
N LEU A 70 0.59 1.98 -15.16
CA LEU A 70 1.08 3.02 -14.26
C LEU A 70 2.24 2.49 -13.38
N PHE A 71 2.09 1.27 -12.85
CA PHE A 71 3.14 0.65 -12.05
C PHE A 71 4.45 0.52 -12.85
N PHE A 72 4.40 -0.02 -14.06
CA PHE A 72 5.58 -0.17 -14.92
C PHE A 72 6.11 1.17 -15.46
N ALA A 73 5.24 2.15 -15.69
CA ALA A 73 5.66 3.50 -16.08
C ALA A 73 6.49 4.17 -14.97
N VAL A 74 6.02 4.08 -13.71
CA VAL A 74 6.79 4.60 -12.56
C VAL A 74 8.08 3.78 -12.37
N PHE A 75 8.06 2.46 -12.54
CA PHE A 75 9.26 1.63 -12.50
C PHE A 75 10.30 2.07 -13.55
N GLY A 76 9.90 2.22 -14.81
CA GLY A 76 10.80 2.64 -15.91
C GLY A 76 11.34 4.05 -15.71
N PHE A 77 10.49 4.98 -15.25
CA PHE A 77 10.89 6.35 -14.96
C PHE A 77 11.86 6.43 -13.76
N SER A 78 11.55 5.76 -12.66
CA SER A 78 12.38 5.78 -11.45
C SER A 78 13.75 5.11 -11.63
N ASN A 79 13.85 4.13 -12.54
CA ASN A 79 15.12 3.49 -12.90
C ASN A 79 15.87 4.22 -14.02
N GLY A 80 15.38 5.35 -14.53
CA GLY A 80 16.03 6.10 -15.63
C GLY A 80 16.01 5.37 -16.98
N ILE A 81 15.14 4.35 -17.16
CA ILE A 81 14.99 3.61 -18.41
C ILE A 81 14.27 4.46 -19.45
N SER A 82 13.33 5.32 -19.02
CA SER A 82 12.53 6.17 -19.89
C SER A 82 12.31 7.53 -19.23
N GLY A 83 12.07 8.56 -20.03
CA GLY A 83 11.69 9.88 -19.55
C GLY A 83 10.19 9.97 -19.24
N ALA A 84 9.71 11.21 -19.04
CA ALA A 84 8.31 11.49 -18.68
C ALA A 84 7.30 11.07 -19.77
N GLU A 85 7.75 10.87 -21.00
CA GLU A 85 6.94 10.39 -22.13
C GLU A 85 6.29 9.03 -21.86
N ILE A 86 6.86 8.23 -20.98
CA ILE A 86 6.30 6.93 -20.59
C ILE A 86 4.91 7.06 -19.95
N PHE A 87 4.56 8.22 -19.39
CA PHE A 87 3.24 8.46 -18.81
C PHE A 87 2.16 8.83 -19.83
N VAL A 88 2.54 9.15 -21.09
CA VAL A 88 1.58 9.56 -22.13
C VAL A 88 0.50 8.51 -22.39
N PRO A 89 0.78 7.20 -22.56
CA PRO A 89 -0.25 6.19 -22.76
C PRO A 89 -1.21 6.08 -21.56
N TYR A 90 -0.71 6.24 -20.34
CA TYR A 90 -1.55 6.25 -19.14
C TYR A 90 -2.52 7.44 -19.14
N LEU A 91 -2.03 8.64 -19.41
CA LEU A 91 -2.86 9.84 -19.49
C LEU A 91 -3.91 9.74 -20.60
N LEU A 92 -3.53 9.22 -21.78
CA LEU A 92 -4.48 8.96 -22.87
C LEU A 92 -5.55 7.93 -22.44
N THR A 93 -5.19 6.91 -21.65
CA THR A 93 -6.16 5.94 -21.13
C THR A 93 -7.13 6.60 -20.15
N LEU A 94 -6.66 7.50 -19.27
CA LEU A 94 -7.55 8.26 -18.38
C LEU A 94 -8.49 9.16 -19.17
N ILE A 95 -7.99 9.88 -20.18
CA ILE A 95 -8.80 10.71 -21.08
C ILE A 95 -9.85 9.84 -21.80
N TYR A 96 -9.44 8.69 -22.32
CA TYR A 96 -10.36 7.74 -22.94
C TYR A 96 -11.48 7.29 -21.99
N LEU A 97 -11.16 6.94 -20.73
CA LEU A 97 -12.14 6.53 -19.74
C LEU A 97 -13.15 7.64 -19.42
N LEU A 98 -12.71 8.89 -19.41
CA LEU A 98 -13.61 10.04 -19.23
C LEU A 98 -14.54 10.24 -20.44
N ILE A 99 -13.99 10.15 -21.66
CA ILE A 99 -14.76 10.34 -22.90
C ILE A 99 -15.72 9.18 -23.16
N ALA A 100 -15.33 7.95 -22.81
CA ALA A 100 -16.14 6.76 -23.05
C ALA A 100 -17.54 6.85 -22.42
N GLU A 101 -17.63 7.44 -21.21
CA GLU A 101 -18.91 7.60 -20.51
C GLU A 101 -19.91 8.50 -21.27
N LEU A 102 -19.44 9.43 -22.11
CA LEU A 102 -20.32 10.24 -22.96
C LEU A 102 -21.13 9.39 -23.95
N TYR A 103 -20.58 8.23 -24.36
CA TYR A 103 -21.17 7.35 -25.35
C TYR A 103 -21.90 6.14 -24.72
N LEU A 104 -21.53 5.75 -23.49
CA LEU A 104 -22.10 4.57 -22.82
C LEU A 104 -23.50 4.80 -22.25
N ARG A 105 -23.95 6.07 -22.12
CA ARG A 105 -25.29 6.45 -21.62
C ARG A 105 -25.65 5.81 -20.28
N GLN A 106 -24.67 5.71 -19.39
CA GLN A 106 -24.89 5.22 -18.04
C GLN A 106 -25.79 6.16 -17.22
N PRO A 107 -26.55 5.65 -16.23
CA PRO A 107 -27.46 6.45 -15.43
C PRO A 107 -26.74 7.53 -14.58
N ASP A 108 -25.52 7.25 -14.09
CA ASP A 108 -24.75 8.14 -13.23
C ASP A 108 -23.26 8.19 -13.65
N PRO A 109 -22.94 8.85 -14.77
CA PRO A 109 -21.57 8.94 -15.29
C PRO A 109 -20.63 9.66 -14.33
N VAL A 110 -21.12 10.54 -13.45
CA VAL A 110 -20.29 11.25 -12.48
C VAL A 110 -19.75 10.30 -11.42
N SER A 111 -20.60 9.41 -10.91
CA SER A 111 -20.16 8.34 -10.00
C SER A 111 -19.21 7.37 -10.69
N ASP A 112 -19.45 7.01 -11.95
CA ASP A 112 -18.58 6.14 -12.74
C ASP A 112 -17.19 6.75 -12.90
N TRP A 113 -17.08 8.04 -13.23
CA TRP A 113 -15.81 8.77 -13.26
C TRP A 113 -15.13 8.80 -11.90
N ALA A 114 -15.87 9.16 -10.84
CA ALA A 114 -15.32 9.28 -9.49
C ALA A 114 -14.70 7.96 -9.00
N TYR A 115 -15.42 6.85 -9.14
CA TYR A 115 -14.91 5.54 -8.71
C TYR A 115 -13.83 5.01 -9.65
N THR A 116 -13.89 5.32 -10.96
CA THR A 116 -12.81 4.98 -11.90
C THR A 116 -11.52 5.71 -11.51
N MET A 117 -11.57 7.03 -11.27
CA MET A 117 -10.41 7.78 -10.80
C MET A 117 -9.94 7.33 -9.41
N MET A 118 -10.85 6.98 -8.51
CA MET A 118 -10.51 6.40 -7.21
C MET A 118 -9.75 5.07 -7.36
N SER A 119 -10.12 4.22 -8.33
CA SER A 119 -9.39 2.99 -8.61
C SER A 119 -7.94 3.24 -9.02
N GLN A 120 -7.67 4.35 -9.71
CA GLN A 120 -6.33 4.73 -10.15
C GLN A 120 -5.54 5.45 -9.05
N LEU A 121 -6.14 6.45 -8.40
CA LEU A 121 -5.43 7.32 -7.45
C LEU A 121 -5.31 6.70 -6.05
N TYR A 122 -6.36 6.01 -5.59
CA TYR A 122 -6.36 5.42 -4.25
C TYR A 122 -5.79 4.00 -4.23
N VAL A 123 -5.99 3.22 -5.32
CA VAL A 123 -5.55 1.82 -5.36
C VAL A 123 -4.27 1.63 -6.18
N ALA A 124 -4.23 2.03 -7.46
CA ALA A 124 -3.08 1.76 -8.32
C ALA A 124 -1.85 2.60 -7.99
N LEU A 125 -2.04 3.92 -7.76
CA LEU A 125 -0.94 4.86 -7.52
C LEU A 125 -0.08 4.50 -6.29
N PRO A 126 -0.62 4.13 -5.12
CA PRO A 126 0.21 3.71 -3.99
C PRO A 126 1.16 2.57 -4.34
N PHE A 127 0.69 1.53 -5.03
CA PHE A 127 1.59 0.45 -5.46
C PHE A 127 2.64 0.93 -6.46
N ALA A 128 2.29 1.80 -7.40
CA ALA A 128 3.25 2.38 -8.32
C ALA A 128 4.32 3.19 -7.58
N LEU A 129 3.97 3.92 -6.52
CA LEU A 129 4.90 4.69 -5.70
C LEU A 129 5.88 3.82 -4.90
N LEU A 130 5.64 2.52 -4.72
CA LEU A 130 6.65 1.61 -4.16
C LEU A 130 7.94 1.56 -5.01
N ASN A 131 7.82 1.78 -6.34
CA ASN A 131 8.99 1.87 -7.21
C ASN A 131 9.85 3.09 -6.86
N VAL A 132 9.22 4.20 -6.47
CA VAL A 132 9.93 5.40 -6.03
C VAL A 132 10.70 5.13 -4.74
N LEU A 133 10.13 4.38 -3.80
CA LEU A 133 10.84 3.96 -2.58
C LEU A 133 11.97 2.96 -2.89
N TYR A 134 11.75 2.03 -3.82
CA TYR A 134 12.76 1.06 -4.23
C TYR A 134 13.97 1.74 -4.89
N CYS A 135 13.71 2.76 -5.73
CA CYS A 135 14.72 3.51 -6.47
C CYS A 135 15.21 4.77 -5.73
N TYR A 136 14.78 4.98 -4.47
CA TYR A 136 15.21 6.15 -3.70
C TYR A 136 16.73 6.15 -3.55
N PRO A 137 17.41 7.26 -3.92
CA PRO A 137 18.86 7.33 -3.91
C PRO A 137 19.41 7.29 -2.48
N ILE A 138 20.31 6.37 -2.22
CA ILE A 138 21.02 6.22 -0.95
C ILE A 138 22.50 6.43 -1.20
N GLU A 139 23.12 7.32 -0.44
CA GLU A 139 24.55 7.53 -0.48
C GLU A 139 25.25 6.36 0.24
N VAL A 140 26.12 5.69 -0.48
CA VAL A 140 27.01 4.65 0.06
C VAL A 140 28.43 5.19 0.04
N VAL A 141 29.00 5.35 1.22
CA VAL A 141 30.37 5.81 1.41
C VAL A 141 31.28 4.59 1.55
N ASP A 142 32.20 4.41 0.61
CA ASP A 142 33.20 3.35 0.63
C ASP A 142 34.60 4.00 0.54
N GLY A 143 35.26 4.15 1.70
CA GLY A 143 36.49 4.92 1.82
C GLY A 143 36.33 6.37 1.38
N ASP A 144 37.12 6.82 0.39
CA ASP A 144 37.06 8.17 -0.17
C ASP A 144 36.04 8.32 -1.33
N SER A 145 35.37 7.23 -1.71
CA SER A 145 34.37 7.25 -2.79
C SER A 145 32.93 7.31 -2.25
N VAL A 146 32.11 8.18 -2.82
CA VAL A 146 30.67 8.25 -2.57
C VAL A 146 29.97 7.75 -3.83
N SER A 147 29.18 6.69 -3.68
CA SER A 147 28.35 6.15 -4.74
C SER A 147 26.87 6.25 -4.37
N VAL A 148 26.00 6.34 -5.37
CA VAL A 148 24.55 6.31 -5.16
C VAL A 148 24.03 4.91 -5.49
N ALA A 149 23.37 4.30 -4.55
CA ALA A 149 22.75 2.98 -4.72
C ALA A 149 21.25 3.04 -4.44
N THR A 150 20.51 2.04 -4.89
CA THR A 150 19.12 1.81 -4.54
C THR A 150 19.04 0.66 -3.53
N SER A 151 18.03 0.64 -2.68
CA SER A 151 17.93 -0.41 -1.67
C SER A 151 16.51 -0.96 -1.54
N PRO A 152 16.34 -2.28 -1.64
CA PRO A 152 15.07 -2.93 -1.35
C PRO A 152 14.64 -2.80 0.12
N ILE A 153 15.54 -2.32 0.99
CA ILE A 153 15.26 -2.18 2.43
C ILE A 153 14.21 -1.10 2.70
N LEU A 154 14.15 -0.01 1.90
CA LEU A 154 13.15 1.04 2.11
C LEU A 154 11.71 0.55 1.91
N PRO A 155 11.33 -0.06 0.77
CA PRO A 155 9.98 -0.64 0.66
C PRO A 155 9.74 -1.79 1.65
N LEU A 156 10.75 -2.59 1.99
CA LEU A 156 10.60 -3.63 2.99
C LEU A 156 10.35 -3.06 4.40
N SER A 157 11.07 -2.00 4.78
CA SER A 157 10.93 -1.37 6.09
C SER A 157 9.52 -0.79 6.30
N LEU A 158 8.88 -0.26 5.26
CA LEU A 158 7.49 0.18 5.33
C LEU A 158 6.57 -0.96 5.80
N PHE A 159 6.69 -2.14 5.20
CA PHE A 159 5.89 -3.30 5.62
C PHE A 159 6.27 -3.79 7.02
N ILE A 160 7.55 -3.78 7.39
CA ILE A 160 8.00 -4.11 8.74
C ILE A 160 7.35 -3.17 9.76
N PHE A 161 7.32 -1.86 9.50
CA PHE A 161 6.69 -0.89 10.41
C PHE A 161 5.17 -1.07 10.49
N LEU A 162 4.48 -1.38 9.39
CA LEU A 162 3.07 -1.72 9.42
C LEU A 162 2.82 -2.95 10.28
N TRP A 163 3.55 -4.06 10.07
CA TRP A 163 3.39 -5.29 10.85
C TRP A 163 3.74 -5.10 12.33
N ALA A 164 4.78 -4.31 12.63
CA ALA A 164 5.16 -3.96 13.99
C ALA A 164 4.06 -3.13 14.66
N SER A 165 3.53 -2.12 13.95
CA SER A 165 2.43 -1.29 14.42
C SER A 165 1.17 -2.09 14.71
N ASP A 166 0.76 -2.96 13.78
CA ASP A 166 -0.43 -3.80 13.95
C ASP A 166 -0.28 -4.78 15.12
N SER A 167 0.90 -5.39 15.24
CA SER A 167 1.21 -6.31 16.35
C SER A 167 1.20 -5.59 17.69
N GLY A 168 1.86 -4.43 17.79
CA GLY A 168 1.88 -3.60 18.99
C GLY A 168 0.50 -3.07 19.36
N ALA A 169 -0.27 -2.62 18.35
CA ALA A 169 -1.62 -2.15 18.55
C ALA A 169 -2.55 -3.26 19.06
N TYR A 170 -2.41 -4.47 18.54
CA TYR A 170 -3.16 -5.62 19.02
C TYR A 170 -2.76 -6.01 20.44
N MET A 171 -1.47 -6.12 20.74
CA MET A 171 -0.98 -6.52 22.08
C MET A 171 -1.42 -5.52 23.15
N VAL A 172 -1.11 -4.24 22.97
CA VAL A 172 -1.42 -3.19 23.96
C VAL A 172 -2.91 -2.92 24.02
N GLY A 173 -3.58 -2.82 22.86
CA GLY A 173 -5.01 -2.54 22.77
C GLY A 173 -5.88 -3.64 23.39
N SER A 174 -5.45 -4.92 23.29
CA SER A 174 -6.17 -6.05 23.92
C SER A 174 -6.02 -6.08 25.44
N LEU A 175 -4.89 -5.58 25.97
CA LEU A 175 -4.60 -5.62 27.41
C LEU A 175 -5.17 -4.40 28.16
N ILE A 176 -4.96 -3.19 27.61
CA ILE A 176 -5.26 -1.94 28.31
C ILE A 176 -6.12 -0.95 27.49
N GLY A 177 -6.59 -1.32 26.28
CA GLY A 177 -7.36 -0.44 25.41
C GLY A 177 -8.72 -0.05 25.99
N LYS A 178 -8.84 1.17 26.46
CA LYS A 178 -10.06 1.74 27.06
C LYS A 178 -10.70 2.80 26.17
N HIS A 179 -9.88 3.69 25.59
CA HIS A 179 -10.38 4.83 24.81
C HIS A 179 -10.44 4.45 23.33
N ARG A 180 -11.65 4.41 22.75
CA ARG A 180 -11.86 4.06 21.34
C ARG A 180 -11.33 5.15 20.42
N LEU A 181 -10.64 4.74 19.33
CA LEU A 181 -10.08 5.68 18.35
C LEU A 181 -11.19 6.22 17.42
N PHE A 182 -11.96 5.31 16.80
CA PHE A 182 -13.09 5.61 15.92
C PHE A 182 -14.20 4.56 16.09
N GLU A 183 -15.08 4.75 17.09
CA GLU A 183 -16.09 3.77 17.47
C GLU A 183 -17.05 3.43 16.33
N ARG A 184 -17.45 4.43 15.54
CA ARG A 184 -18.39 4.28 14.42
C ARG A 184 -17.86 3.42 13.28
N ILE A 185 -16.54 3.44 13.03
CA ILE A 185 -15.92 2.80 11.86
C ILE A 185 -15.25 1.48 12.28
N SER A 186 -14.42 1.53 13.33
CA SER A 186 -13.64 0.41 13.85
C SER A 186 -13.67 0.39 15.37
N PRO A 187 -14.72 -0.22 15.98
CA PRO A 187 -14.92 -0.20 17.43
C PRO A 187 -13.88 -0.95 18.25
N LYS A 188 -12.99 -1.68 17.60
CA LYS A 188 -11.92 -2.43 18.26
C LYS A 188 -10.62 -1.64 18.40
N LYS A 189 -10.42 -0.57 17.60
CA LYS A 189 -9.22 0.27 17.68
C LYS A 189 -9.28 1.20 18.87
N SER A 190 -8.17 1.31 19.62
CA SER A 190 -8.03 2.20 20.79
C SER A 190 -6.80 3.10 20.66
N TRP A 191 -6.81 4.23 21.35
CA TRP A 191 -5.66 5.14 21.42
C TRP A 191 -4.46 4.48 22.06
N GLU A 192 -4.65 3.72 23.15
CA GLU A 192 -3.59 2.97 23.84
C GLU A 192 -2.95 1.94 22.89
N GLY A 193 -3.80 1.27 22.10
CA GLY A 193 -3.31 0.35 21.06
C GLY A 193 -2.47 1.07 20.02
N SER A 194 -2.94 2.21 19.48
CA SER A 194 -2.20 2.99 18.49
C SER A 194 -0.84 3.48 19.01
N ILE A 195 -0.78 3.93 20.28
CA ILE A 195 0.48 4.30 20.94
C ILE A 195 1.40 3.09 21.07
N GLY A 196 0.87 1.94 21.51
CA GLY A 196 1.64 0.69 21.60
C GLY A 196 2.20 0.24 20.26
N GLY A 197 1.42 0.38 19.18
CA GLY A 197 1.88 0.17 17.81
C GLY A 197 3.01 1.11 17.41
N GLY A 198 2.88 2.40 17.76
CA GLY A 198 3.93 3.41 17.54
C GLY A 198 5.24 3.07 18.24
N VAL A 199 5.18 2.67 19.51
CA VAL A 199 6.36 2.26 20.27
C VAL A 199 7.06 1.07 19.61
N LEU A 200 6.29 0.05 19.19
CA LEU A 200 6.88 -1.12 18.56
C LEU A 200 7.48 -0.82 17.18
N ALA A 201 6.86 0.08 16.40
CA ALA A 201 7.39 0.54 15.12
C ALA A 201 8.69 1.36 15.29
N VAL A 202 8.78 2.21 16.33
CA VAL A 202 10.02 2.94 16.68
C VAL A 202 11.13 1.98 17.11
N LEU A 203 10.82 0.94 17.89
CA LEU A 203 11.80 -0.10 18.22
C LEU A 203 12.28 -0.84 16.96
N ALA A 204 11.36 -1.17 16.04
CA ALA A 204 11.73 -1.77 14.76
C ALA A 204 12.62 -0.84 13.92
N SER A 205 12.37 0.48 13.94
CA SER A 205 13.21 1.45 13.24
C SER A 205 14.63 1.52 13.80
N TRP A 206 14.77 1.44 15.11
CA TRP A 206 16.08 1.36 15.75
C TRP A 206 16.82 0.06 15.38
N CYS A 207 16.13 -1.08 15.36
CA CYS A 207 16.72 -2.34 14.90
C CYS A 207 17.16 -2.24 13.44
N LEU A 208 16.33 -1.70 12.54
CA LEU A 208 16.70 -1.52 11.13
C LEU A 208 17.91 -0.60 10.96
N TRP A 209 17.99 0.48 11.73
CA TRP A 209 19.15 1.36 11.72
C TRP A 209 20.45 0.63 12.14
N CYS A 210 20.38 -0.26 13.13
CA CYS A 210 21.56 -1.04 13.57
C CYS A 210 22.08 -1.99 12.49
N PHE A 211 21.18 -2.59 11.69
CA PHE A 211 21.56 -3.55 10.64
C PHE A 211 21.77 -2.91 9.27
N PHE A 212 21.06 -1.82 9.00
CA PHE A 212 21.04 -1.11 7.72
C PHE A 212 21.16 0.40 7.95
N PRO A 213 22.36 0.93 8.23
CA PRO A 213 22.57 2.36 8.50
C PRO A 213 22.59 3.19 7.21
N ILE A 214 21.59 3.00 6.34
CA ILE A 214 21.45 3.68 5.03
C ILE A 214 20.93 5.12 5.15
N MET A 215 20.47 5.51 6.33
CA MET A 215 20.06 6.87 6.68
C MET A 215 20.16 7.08 8.19
N PRO A 216 20.23 8.33 8.70
CA PRO A 216 20.32 8.64 10.13
C PRO A 216 19.14 8.07 10.93
N LEU A 217 19.38 7.72 12.20
CA LEU A 217 18.36 7.14 13.08
C LEU A 217 17.08 7.99 13.17
N TRP A 218 17.21 9.33 13.22
CA TRP A 218 16.04 10.21 13.30
C TRP A 218 15.15 10.14 12.06
N GLN A 219 15.72 9.89 10.88
CA GLN A 219 14.96 9.67 9.65
C GLN A 219 14.22 8.33 9.69
N TRP A 220 14.87 7.27 10.21
CA TRP A 220 14.21 5.98 10.42
C TRP A 220 13.03 6.08 11.39
N ILE A 221 13.21 6.80 12.51
CA ILE A 221 12.13 7.04 13.49
C ILE A 221 11.01 7.86 12.85
N GLY A 222 11.34 8.93 12.14
CA GLY A 222 10.35 9.75 11.43
C GLY A 222 9.55 8.94 10.41
N MET A 223 10.21 8.11 9.61
CA MET A 223 9.54 7.20 8.66
C MET A 223 8.60 6.23 9.38
N ALA A 224 9.04 5.61 10.49
CA ALA A 224 8.19 4.72 11.27
C ALA A 224 6.94 5.42 11.80
N LEU A 225 7.09 6.65 12.33
CA LEU A 225 5.95 7.44 12.81
C LEU A 225 4.97 7.81 11.68
N VAL A 226 5.47 8.21 10.52
CA VAL A 226 4.65 8.46 9.32
C VAL A 226 3.87 7.21 8.95
N VAL A 227 4.52 6.03 8.90
CA VAL A 227 3.87 4.75 8.60
C VAL A 227 2.78 4.42 9.62
N VAL A 228 3.03 4.62 10.92
CA VAL A 228 2.02 4.35 11.97
C VAL A 228 0.79 5.22 11.82
N VAL A 229 0.99 6.53 11.63
CA VAL A 229 -0.11 7.49 11.51
C VAL A 229 -0.93 7.21 10.25
N PHE A 230 -0.27 7.21 9.10
CA PHE A 230 -0.96 7.04 7.81
C PHE A 230 -1.43 5.61 7.56
N GLY A 231 -0.76 4.60 8.12
CA GLY A 231 -1.24 3.23 8.12
C GLY A 231 -2.52 3.05 8.92
N THR A 232 -2.59 3.67 10.12
CA THR A 232 -3.81 3.67 10.92
C THR A 232 -4.98 4.34 10.18
N TRP A 233 -4.73 5.47 9.51
CA TRP A 233 -5.73 6.17 8.71
C TRP A 233 -6.11 5.40 7.45
N GLY A 234 -5.17 4.70 6.80
CA GLY A 234 -5.43 3.87 5.63
C GLY A 234 -6.46 2.78 5.92
N ASP A 235 -6.25 1.99 6.99
CA ASP A 235 -7.22 0.98 7.44
C ASP A 235 -8.58 1.62 7.81
N LEU A 236 -8.59 2.79 8.45
CA LEU A 236 -9.85 3.49 8.77
C LEU A 236 -10.59 3.95 7.51
N VAL A 237 -9.88 4.46 6.50
CA VAL A 237 -10.48 4.88 5.22
C VAL A 237 -11.08 3.67 4.50
N GLU A 238 -10.35 2.57 4.40
CA GLU A 238 -10.85 1.35 3.78
C GLU A 238 -12.01 0.74 4.57
N SER A 239 -11.92 0.73 5.89
CA SER A 239 -13.00 0.30 6.77
C SER A 239 -14.25 1.14 6.58
N LEU A 240 -14.15 2.47 6.47
CA LEU A 240 -15.27 3.36 6.20
C LEU A 240 -15.94 3.02 4.86
N MET A 241 -15.14 2.84 3.81
CA MET A 241 -15.63 2.44 2.49
C MET A 241 -16.40 1.10 2.57
N LYS A 242 -15.85 0.08 3.23
CA LYS A 242 -16.52 -1.21 3.41
C LYS A 242 -17.86 -1.07 4.15
N ARG A 243 -17.92 -0.23 5.20
CA ARG A 243 -19.20 0.01 5.92
C ARG A 243 -20.24 0.69 5.04
N GLN A 244 -19.84 1.65 4.22
CA GLN A 244 -20.75 2.31 3.28
C GLN A 244 -21.26 1.37 2.18
N LEU A 245 -20.47 0.38 1.79
CA LEU A 245 -20.85 -0.65 0.84
C LEU A 245 -21.63 -1.82 1.47
N GLY A 246 -21.84 -1.80 2.79
CA GLY A 246 -22.56 -2.85 3.52
C GLY A 246 -21.80 -4.17 3.63
N ILE A 247 -20.48 -4.15 3.43
CA ILE A 247 -19.63 -5.33 3.46
C ILE A 247 -18.64 -5.27 4.63
N LYS A 248 -17.97 -6.39 4.88
CA LYS A 248 -16.91 -6.50 5.89
C LYS A 248 -15.55 -6.75 5.27
N ASP A 249 -15.47 -7.65 4.33
CA ASP A 249 -14.24 -8.05 3.64
C ASP A 249 -14.35 -7.64 2.17
N SER A 250 -13.25 -7.17 1.56
CA SER A 250 -13.25 -6.66 0.18
C SER A 250 -13.32 -7.76 -0.88
N GLY A 251 -12.89 -8.99 -0.52
CA GLY A 251 -12.87 -10.13 -1.43
C GLY A 251 -12.56 -11.45 -0.72
N ASN A 252 -12.34 -12.50 -1.51
CA ASN A 252 -12.05 -13.85 -1.03
C ASN A 252 -10.84 -14.48 -1.75
N ILE A 253 -9.94 -13.67 -2.33
CA ILE A 253 -8.79 -14.16 -3.11
C ILE A 253 -7.83 -14.94 -2.22
N LEU A 254 -7.64 -14.49 -0.98
CA LEU A 254 -6.77 -15.18 -0.02
C LEU A 254 -7.59 -16.02 0.95
N PRO A 255 -7.51 -17.37 0.88
CA PRO A 255 -8.32 -18.26 1.73
C PRO A 255 -8.12 -17.96 3.23
N GLY A 256 -9.19 -17.53 3.90
CA GLY A 256 -9.20 -17.20 5.33
C GLY A 256 -8.58 -15.83 5.69
N HIS A 257 -8.14 -15.05 4.71
CA HIS A 257 -7.52 -13.72 4.91
C HIS A 257 -8.24 -12.57 4.17
N GLY A 258 -9.36 -12.83 3.49
CA GLY A 258 -10.09 -11.79 2.76
C GLY A 258 -9.54 -11.50 1.37
N GLY A 259 -9.68 -10.27 0.93
CA GLY A 259 -9.19 -9.79 -0.35
C GLY A 259 -7.75 -9.27 -0.32
N ILE A 260 -7.28 -8.86 -1.48
CA ILE A 260 -5.99 -8.17 -1.63
C ILE A 260 -6.06 -6.78 -0.98
N LEU A 261 -7.15 -6.03 -1.17
CA LEU A 261 -7.32 -4.73 -0.54
C LEU A 261 -7.25 -4.84 0.98
N ASP A 262 -7.92 -5.84 1.58
CA ASP A 262 -7.87 -6.09 3.04
C ASP A 262 -6.45 -6.36 3.59
N ARG A 263 -5.48 -6.70 2.74
CA ARG A 263 -4.09 -6.97 3.13
C ARG A 263 -3.18 -5.77 2.98
N PHE A 264 -3.59 -4.81 2.16
CA PHE A 264 -2.81 -3.60 1.87
C PHE A 264 -3.55 -2.32 2.27
N ASP A 265 -4.65 -2.40 3.03
CA ASP A 265 -5.47 -1.29 3.50
C ASP A 265 -4.65 -0.16 4.14
N SER A 266 -3.81 -0.52 5.12
CA SER A 266 -2.90 0.40 5.79
C SER A 266 -1.85 0.97 4.85
N SER A 267 -1.38 0.19 3.87
CA SER A 267 -0.33 0.60 2.95
C SER A 267 -0.80 1.63 1.91
N MET A 268 -2.10 1.67 1.59
CA MET A 268 -2.65 2.61 0.60
C MET A 268 -2.37 4.09 0.92
N LEU A 269 -2.37 4.46 2.18
CA LEU A 269 -2.01 5.82 2.60
C LEU A 269 -0.58 5.92 3.13
N ALA A 270 -0.03 4.85 3.71
CA ALA A 270 1.34 4.86 4.24
C ALA A 270 2.38 5.03 3.13
N ILE A 271 2.23 4.36 1.98
CA ILE A 271 3.19 4.44 0.87
C ILE A 271 3.35 5.88 0.35
N PRO A 272 2.26 6.56 -0.11
CA PRO A 272 2.38 7.95 -0.56
C PRO A 272 2.95 8.88 0.51
N ALA A 273 2.54 8.69 1.78
CA ALA A 273 3.02 9.53 2.88
C ALA A 273 4.52 9.36 3.12
N VAL A 274 5.06 8.15 3.03
CA VAL A 274 6.50 7.90 3.16
C VAL A 274 7.27 8.50 1.98
N VAL A 275 6.74 8.40 0.76
CA VAL A 275 7.34 9.06 -0.40
C VAL A 275 7.44 10.57 -0.17
N VAL A 276 6.33 11.20 0.24
CA VAL A 276 6.32 12.64 0.56
C VAL A 276 7.32 12.97 1.66
N TYR A 277 7.37 12.16 2.74
CA TYR A 277 8.30 12.35 3.84
C TYR A 277 9.76 12.34 3.37
N LEU A 278 10.18 11.30 2.63
CA LEU A 278 11.56 11.17 2.17
C LEU A 278 11.97 12.28 1.22
N TYR A 279 11.10 12.65 0.27
CA TYR A 279 11.37 13.77 -0.64
C TYR A 279 11.36 15.13 0.05
N THR A 280 10.56 15.32 1.09
CA THR A 280 10.62 16.55 1.91
C THR A 280 11.95 16.67 2.63
N LEU A 281 12.50 15.55 3.13
CA LEU A 281 13.82 15.54 3.76
C LEU A 281 14.96 15.88 2.78
N SER A 282 14.84 15.46 1.53
CA SER A 282 15.86 15.77 0.50
C SER A 282 15.86 17.25 0.05
N LEU A 283 14.86 18.03 0.46
CA LEU A 283 14.79 19.49 0.18
C LEU A 283 15.39 20.34 1.32
N ILE A 284 15.68 19.73 2.47
CA ILE A 284 16.26 20.39 3.65
C ILE A 284 17.74 20.06 3.75
#